data_d616269e1aa3e2470e64b7527f295204
#
_entry.id   d616269e1aa3e2470e64b7527f295204
#
_cell.length_a   1.000
_cell.length_b   1.000
_cell.length_c   1.000
_cell.angle_alpha   90.00
_cell.angle_beta   90.00
_cell.angle_gamma   90.00
#
_symmetry.space_group_name_H-M   'P 1'
#
loop_
_entity.id
_entity.type
_entity.pdbx_description
1 polymer ?
#
loop_
_entity_poly.entity_id
_entity_poly.type
_entity_poly.pdbx_seq_one_letter_code
_entity_poly.pdbx_strand_id
1 'polypeptide(L)'
;TPIIANVYPNGTADVNEFHNSGGVAAFIGSLLDGGYLFNDVQTLLGHELDVYRNKLEIQDQSLIWKNKSLILDQSIIRDINNPFRQTGGLKLLNGNLGKGVIKTSALKNPDKVIKAPAVVFDDQEAVLKAFNDGELNKDLIIVVRGQGPSANGMPELHKLTSPLNVLQSKGFDIAIITDGRMSGASGSVPAVIHITP
;
A
#
# COMPACT_ATOMS: atom_id res chain seq x y z
N THR A 1 -11.66 -4.03 -2.22
CA THR A 1 -12.14 -3.17 -1.13
C THR A 1 -11.90 -1.72 -1.52
N PRO A 2 -12.87 -0.82 -1.39
CA PRO A 2 -12.68 0.60 -1.62
C PRO A 2 -11.72 1.23 -0.59
N ILE A 3 -11.19 2.42 -0.93
CA ILE A 3 -10.36 3.20 0.00
C ILE A 3 -11.26 4.20 0.70
N ILE A 4 -11.45 4.01 2.02
CA ILE A 4 -12.29 4.86 2.86
C ILE A 4 -11.51 5.68 3.90
N ALA A 5 -10.18 5.55 3.96
CA ALA A 5 -9.33 6.33 4.84
C ALA A 5 -8.22 7.04 4.06
N ASN A 6 -8.00 8.33 4.38
CA ASN A 6 -7.05 9.23 3.72
C ASN A 6 -5.92 9.58 4.70
N VAL A 7 -5.17 8.56 5.14
CA VAL A 7 -4.12 8.65 6.16
C VAL A 7 -2.76 8.41 5.50
N TYR A 8 -1.73 9.11 5.98
CA TYR A 8 -0.37 8.92 5.48
C TYR A 8 0.06 7.42 5.51
N PRO A 9 0.72 6.89 4.48
CA PRO A 9 1.27 7.56 3.29
C PRO A 9 0.30 7.68 2.10
N ASN A 10 -0.93 7.18 2.20
CA ASN A 10 -1.91 7.23 1.11
C ASN A 10 -2.70 8.55 1.07
N GLY A 11 -2.66 9.32 2.15
CA GLY A 11 -3.30 10.60 2.32
C GLY A 11 -2.44 11.55 3.15
N THR A 12 -3.02 12.68 3.55
CA THR A 12 -2.32 13.75 4.27
C THR A 12 -2.53 13.71 5.79
N ALA A 13 -3.59 13.07 6.26
CA ALA A 13 -3.92 13.02 7.68
C ALA A 13 -2.92 12.14 8.46
N ASP A 14 -2.65 12.52 9.70
CA ASP A 14 -1.90 11.71 10.64
C ASP A 14 -2.80 10.74 11.43
N VAL A 15 -2.18 9.93 12.29
CA VAL A 15 -2.90 8.92 13.11
C VAL A 15 -3.81 9.58 14.16
N ASN A 16 -3.45 10.74 14.69
CA ASN A 16 -4.28 11.46 15.68
C ASN A 16 -5.52 12.03 15.01
N GLU A 17 -5.36 12.63 13.83
CA GLU A 17 -6.46 13.13 13.01
C GLU A 17 -7.41 11.99 12.63
N PHE A 18 -6.88 10.83 12.23
CA PHE A 18 -7.67 9.63 11.97
C PHE A 18 -8.45 9.17 13.20
N HIS A 19 -7.78 9.11 14.38
CA HIS A 19 -8.44 8.76 15.64
C HIS A 19 -9.59 9.72 15.98
N ASN A 20 -9.33 11.01 15.86
CA ASN A 20 -10.32 12.06 16.16
C ASN A 20 -11.50 12.07 15.18
N SER A 21 -11.29 11.57 13.96
CA SER A 21 -12.33 11.44 12.93
C SER A 21 -13.25 10.22 13.09
N GLY A 22 -13.08 9.46 14.17
CA GLY A 22 -13.85 8.24 14.46
C GLY A 22 -12.98 7.00 14.58
N GLY A 23 -11.75 7.05 14.09
CA GLY A 23 -10.71 6.03 14.26
C GLY A 23 -11.06 4.66 13.70
N VAL A 24 -10.40 3.65 14.26
CA VAL A 24 -10.56 2.25 13.86
C VAL A 24 -11.99 1.77 14.03
N ALA A 25 -12.69 2.23 15.05
CA ALA A 25 -14.07 1.79 15.32
C ALA A 25 -15.04 2.25 14.22
N ALA A 26 -14.99 3.51 13.81
CA ALA A 26 -15.81 4.01 12.69
C ALA A 26 -15.41 3.35 11.36
N PHE A 27 -14.10 3.12 11.15
CA PHE A 27 -13.57 2.44 9.98
C PHE A 27 -14.07 1.00 9.87
N ILE A 28 -13.97 0.19 10.95
CA ILE A 28 -14.50 -1.18 10.99
C ILE A 28 -16.02 -1.17 10.77
N GLY A 29 -16.73 -0.24 11.42
CA GLY A 29 -18.16 -0.10 11.27
C GLY A 29 -18.59 0.10 9.82
N SER A 30 -17.95 1.03 9.11
CA SER A 30 -18.24 1.30 7.70
C SER A 30 -17.96 0.08 6.81
N LEU A 31 -16.89 -0.67 7.06
CA LEU A 31 -16.57 -1.87 6.29
C LEU A 31 -17.54 -3.02 6.57
N LEU A 32 -18.01 -3.19 7.82
CA LEU A 32 -19.04 -4.17 8.18
C LEU A 32 -20.37 -3.84 7.50
N ASP A 33 -20.79 -2.58 7.55
CA ASP A 33 -22.05 -2.11 6.91
C ASP A 33 -22.03 -2.31 5.40
N GLY A 34 -20.84 -2.20 4.79
CA GLY A 34 -20.63 -2.46 3.37
C GLY A 34 -20.43 -3.93 2.98
N GLY A 35 -20.44 -4.85 3.94
CA GLY A 35 -20.20 -6.27 3.68
C GLY A 35 -18.75 -6.64 3.29
N TYR A 36 -17.79 -5.78 3.60
CA TYR A 36 -16.37 -6.02 3.33
C TYR A 36 -15.63 -6.75 4.45
N LEU A 37 -16.26 -6.91 5.60
CA LEU A 37 -15.77 -7.70 6.72
C LEU A 37 -16.85 -8.71 7.13
N PHE A 38 -16.43 -9.89 7.55
CA PHE A 38 -17.29 -10.88 8.15
C PHE A 38 -17.49 -10.55 9.64
N ASN A 39 -18.75 -10.49 10.09
CA ASN A 39 -19.05 -10.30 11.51
C ASN A 39 -18.85 -11.58 12.32
N ASP A 40 -19.15 -12.72 11.71
CA ASP A 40 -19.06 -14.06 12.31
C ASP A 40 -17.60 -14.53 12.40
N VAL A 41 -16.84 -13.95 13.33
CA VAL A 41 -15.43 -14.26 13.57
C VAL A 41 -15.14 -14.31 15.07
N GLN A 42 -14.24 -15.20 15.48
CA GLN A 42 -13.74 -15.24 16.85
C GLN A 42 -12.71 -14.12 17.06
N THR A 43 -12.90 -13.34 18.12
CA THR A 43 -12.02 -12.22 18.51
C THR A 43 -11.55 -12.39 19.96
N LEU A 44 -10.65 -11.50 20.41
CA LEU A 44 -10.21 -11.48 21.82
C LEU A 44 -11.34 -11.14 22.80
N LEU A 45 -12.35 -10.43 22.34
CA LEU A 45 -13.50 -10.02 23.16
C LEU A 45 -14.68 -10.99 23.08
N GLY A 46 -14.51 -12.11 22.39
CA GLY A 46 -15.52 -13.12 22.14
C GLY A 46 -15.86 -13.27 20.66
N HIS A 47 -17.02 -13.85 20.42
CA HIS A 47 -17.54 -14.03 19.07
C HIS A 47 -18.14 -12.70 18.57
N GLU A 48 -18.03 -12.42 17.28
CA GLU A 48 -18.48 -11.24 16.57
C GLU A 48 -17.50 -10.05 16.56
N LEU A 49 -17.33 -9.49 15.37
CA LEU A 49 -16.50 -8.30 15.14
C LEU A 49 -17.24 -6.99 15.47
N ASP A 50 -18.58 -7.02 15.55
CA ASP A 50 -19.42 -5.83 15.75
C ASP A 50 -19.08 -5.05 17.02
N VAL A 51 -18.58 -5.71 18.06
CA VAL A 51 -18.14 -5.05 19.31
C VAL A 51 -17.07 -3.98 19.05
N TYR A 52 -16.23 -4.15 18.03
CA TYR A 52 -15.15 -3.21 17.68
C TYR A 52 -15.64 -1.94 16.96
N ARG A 53 -16.94 -1.83 16.65
CA ARG A 53 -17.55 -0.57 16.18
C ARG A 53 -17.72 0.44 17.31
N ASN A 54 -17.62 0.00 18.54
CA ASN A 54 -17.79 0.84 19.70
C ASN A 54 -16.48 1.57 20.05
N LYS A 55 -16.63 2.77 20.56
CA LYS A 55 -15.47 3.54 21.06
C LYS A 55 -15.05 3.01 22.43
N LEU A 56 -13.77 2.72 22.60
CA LEU A 56 -13.20 2.35 23.87
C LEU A 56 -12.73 3.62 24.60
N GLU A 57 -13.22 3.83 25.83
CA GLU A 57 -12.82 4.94 26.67
C GLU A 57 -12.36 4.46 28.05
N ILE A 58 -11.50 5.23 28.69
CA ILE A 58 -11.09 5.01 30.08
C ILE A 58 -11.98 5.85 30.96
N GLN A 59 -12.72 5.22 31.87
CA GLN A 59 -13.51 5.87 32.90
C GLN A 59 -13.21 5.20 34.25
N ASP A 60 -12.84 5.98 35.23
CA ASP A 60 -12.52 5.51 36.60
C ASP A 60 -11.49 4.33 36.58
N GLN A 61 -10.43 4.48 35.82
CA GLN A 61 -9.37 3.46 35.60
C GLN A 61 -9.85 2.14 34.98
N SER A 62 -11.08 2.09 34.47
CA SER A 62 -11.64 0.95 33.78
C SER A 62 -11.86 1.24 32.31
N LEU A 63 -11.67 0.22 31.45
CA LEU A 63 -11.97 0.30 30.03
C LEU A 63 -13.47 0.06 29.82
N ILE A 64 -14.15 1.01 29.20
CA ILE A 64 -15.58 0.95 28.93
C ILE A 64 -15.81 1.09 27.42
N TRP A 65 -16.58 0.16 26.86
CA TRP A 65 -17.08 0.27 25.50
C TRP A 65 -18.31 1.18 25.47
N LYS A 66 -18.22 2.28 24.74
CA LYS A 66 -19.34 3.21 24.54
C LYS A 66 -20.02 2.94 23.20
N ASN A 67 -21.02 3.78 22.91
CA ASN A 67 -21.80 3.69 21.67
C ASN A 67 -20.92 3.67 20.43
N LYS A 68 -21.50 3.17 19.33
CA LYS A 68 -20.86 3.10 18.01
C LYS A 68 -20.16 4.40 17.67
N SER A 69 -18.90 4.30 17.24
CA SER A 69 -18.16 5.45 16.76
C SER A 69 -18.72 5.93 15.43
N LEU A 70 -18.87 7.24 15.28
CA LEU A 70 -19.33 7.88 14.05
C LEU A 70 -18.14 8.44 13.29
N ILE A 71 -18.30 8.55 11.97
CA ILE A 71 -17.38 9.32 11.13
C ILE A 71 -17.66 10.81 11.40
N LEU A 72 -16.66 11.51 11.96
CA LEU A 72 -16.77 12.92 12.33
C LEU A 72 -16.17 13.86 11.27
N ASP A 73 -15.18 13.38 10.50
CA ASP A 73 -14.56 14.12 9.41
C ASP A 73 -14.44 13.26 8.15
N GLN A 74 -15.23 13.61 7.15
CA GLN A 74 -15.26 12.90 5.86
C GLN A 74 -14.09 13.26 4.93
N SER A 75 -13.25 14.20 5.28
CA SER A 75 -11.99 14.43 4.58
C SER A 75 -10.94 13.38 4.93
N ILE A 76 -11.10 12.69 6.05
CA ILE A 76 -10.16 11.70 6.61
C ILE A 76 -10.72 10.28 6.56
N ILE A 77 -11.95 10.07 7.02
CA ILE A 77 -12.67 8.79 6.93
C ILE A 77 -13.98 9.02 6.19
N ARG A 78 -14.25 8.20 5.18
CA ARG A 78 -15.51 8.23 4.42
C ARG A 78 -16.35 6.99 4.66
N ASP A 79 -17.65 7.16 4.48
CA ASP A 79 -18.58 6.05 4.41
C ASP A 79 -18.29 5.18 3.18
N ILE A 80 -18.59 3.89 3.29
CA ILE A 80 -18.34 2.91 2.24
C ILE A 80 -19.09 3.21 0.94
N ASN A 81 -20.21 3.93 1.03
CA ASN A 81 -21.00 4.33 -0.14
C ASN A 81 -20.41 5.55 -0.88
N ASN A 82 -19.51 6.28 -0.22
CA ASN A 82 -18.84 7.45 -0.81
C ASN A 82 -17.32 7.41 -0.56
N PRO A 83 -16.60 6.36 -0.99
CA PRO A 83 -15.18 6.18 -0.72
C PRO A 83 -14.32 7.22 -1.46
N PHE A 84 -13.06 7.41 -1.04
CA PHE A 84 -12.08 8.19 -1.78
C PHE A 84 -11.76 7.57 -3.15
N ARG A 85 -11.76 6.22 -3.21
CA ARG A 85 -11.64 5.42 -4.43
C ARG A 85 -12.48 4.17 -4.34
N GLN A 86 -13.11 3.78 -5.42
CA GLN A 86 -13.95 2.58 -5.51
C GLN A 86 -13.12 1.27 -5.44
N THR A 87 -11.86 1.33 -5.83
CA THR A 87 -10.96 0.17 -5.81
C THR A 87 -9.80 0.40 -4.85
N GLY A 88 -9.32 -0.67 -4.23
CA GLY A 88 -8.15 -0.65 -3.36
C GLY A 88 -6.86 -0.27 -4.10
N GLY A 89 -5.82 -0.02 -3.32
CA GLY A 89 -4.52 0.43 -3.83
C GLY A 89 -3.64 -0.67 -4.42
N LEU A 90 -4.15 -1.89 -4.62
CA LEU A 90 -3.44 -3.01 -5.23
C LEU A 90 -4.13 -3.40 -6.54
N LYS A 91 -3.35 -3.53 -7.61
CA LYS A 91 -3.81 -4.08 -8.90
C LYS A 91 -3.02 -5.34 -9.23
N LEU A 92 -3.73 -6.40 -9.64
CA LEU A 92 -3.12 -7.57 -10.23
C LEU A 92 -2.83 -7.28 -11.70
N LEU A 93 -1.59 -7.45 -12.10
CA LEU A 93 -1.16 -7.37 -13.49
C LEU A 93 -0.92 -8.78 -14.03
N ASN A 94 -1.22 -8.99 -15.29
CA ASN A 94 -1.00 -10.24 -16.01
C ASN A 94 -0.38 -9.92 -17.36
N GLY A 95 0.71 -10.59 -17.70
CA GLY A 95 1.46 -10.37 -18.91
C GLY A 95 2.34 -11.55 -19.29
N ASN A 96 3.22 -11.36 -20.27
CA ASN A 96 4.12 -12.42 -20.74
C ASN A 96 5.20 -12.84 -19.74
N LEU A 97 5.45 -12.04 -18.71
CA LEU A 97 6.33 -12.38 -17.58
C LEU A 97 5.62 -13.13 -16.46
N GLY A 98 4.30 -13.34 -16.56
CA GLY A 98 3.48 -13.97 -15.55
C GLY A 98 2.53 -12.98 -14.85
N LYS A 99 2.21 -13.25 -13.59
CA LYS A 99 1.32 -12.42 -12.76
C LYS A 99 2.14 -11.68 -11.70
N GLY A 100 1.81 -10.42 -11.48
CA GLY A 100 2.44 -9.62 -10.44
C GLY A 100 1.46 -8.62 -9.82
N VAL A 101 1.82 -8.06 -8.70
CA VAL A 101 1.00 -7.07 -7.98
C VAL A 101 1.69 -5.71 -8.00
N ILE A 102 0.94 -4.67 -8.36
CA ILE A 102 1.41 -3.29 -8.24
C ILE A 102 0.58 -2.54 -7.21
N LYS A 103 1.26 -1.81 -6.33
CA LYS A 103 0.62 -0.87 -5.42
C LYS A 103 0.45 0.48 -6.11
N THR A 104 -0.80 0.91 -6.29
CA THR A 104 -1.13 2.15 -6.99
C THR A 104 -1.57 3.29 -6.06
N SER A 105 -1.84 3.01 -4.78
CA SER A 105 -2.39 4.00 -3.84
C SER A 105 -1.46 5.18 -3.57
N ALA A 106 -0.15 4.99 -3.66
CA ALA A 106 0.85 6.04 -3.43
C ALA A 106 1.46 6.62 -4.72
N LEU A 107 1.02 6.17 -5.90
CA LEU A 107 1.45 6.73 -7.16
C LEU A 107 0.73 8.05 -7.44
N LYS A 108 1.48 9.08 -7.86
CA LYS A 108 0.90 10.38 -8.29
C LYS A 108 -0.07 10.21 -9.45
N ASN A 109 0.24 9.31 -10.38
CA ASN A 109 -0.62 8.95 -11.51
C ASN A 109 -0.73 7.41 -11.57
N PRO A 110 -1.77 6.82 -10.96
CA PRO A 110 -1.93 5.37 -10.87
C PRO A 110 -2.28 4.70 -12.21
N ASP A 111 -2.68 5.46 -13.19
CA ASP A 111 -3.08 4.97 -14.52
C ASP A 111 -2.02 5.23 -15.59
N LYS A 112 -0.86 5.83 -15.20
CA LYS A 112 0.25 6.05 -16.13
C LYS A 112 0.81 4.72 -16.63
N VAL A 113 0.86 4.57 -17.95
CA VAL A 113 1.55 3.46 -18.61
C VAL A 113 3.01 3.86 -18.83
N ILE A 114 3.95 3.06 -18.34
CA ILE A 114 5.37 3.22 -18.58
C ILE A 114 5.79 2.23 -19.67
N LYS A 115 6.41 2.76 -20.73
CA LYS A 115 6.93 1.98 -21.86
C LYS A 115 8.37 2.42 -22.11
N ALA A 116 9.31 1.57 -21.73
CA ALA A 116 10.74 1.87 -21.79
C ALA A 116 11.55 0.58 -21.96
N PRO A 117 12.83 0.66 -22.37
CA PRO A 117 13.73 -0.48 -22.40
C PRO A 117 13.86 -1.13 -21.01
N ALA A 118 13.98 -2.45 -20.98
CA ALA A 118 14.22 -3.20 -19.74
C ALA A 118 15.72 -3.44 -19.54
N VAL A 119 16.18 -3.27 -18.29
CA VAL A 119 17.53 -3.64 -17.86
C VAL A 119 17.40 -4.65 -16.70
N VAL A 120 18.08 -5.77 -16.83
CA VAL A 120 17.95 -6.91 -15.89
C VAL A 120 19.14 -6.94 -14.96
N PHE A 121 18.89 -7.10 -13.67
CA PHE A 121 19.86 -7.25 -12.60
C PHE A 121 19.56 -8.51 -11.77
N ASP A 122 20.58 -9.13 -11.23
CA ASP A 122 20.45 -10.34 -10.41
C ASP A 122 20.33 -10.03 -8.92
N ASP A 123 20.67 -8.80 -8.51
CA ASP A 123 20.53 -8.32 -7.13
C ASP A 123 20.38 -6.80 -7.06
N GLN A 124 20.03 -6.30 -5.87
CA GLN A 124 19.83 -4.87 -5.63
C GLN A 124 21.14 -4.07 -5.59
N GLU A 125 22.27 -4.67 -5.22
CA GLU A 125 23.56 -3.98 -5.14
C GLU A 125 24.08 -3.64 -6.56
N ALA A 126 23.83 -4.52 -7.54
CA ALA A 126 24.12 -4.25 -8.94
C ALA A 126 23.33 -3.05 -9.48
N VAL A 127 22.04 -2.89 -9.05
CA VAL A 127 21.25 -1.70 -9.40
C VAL A 127 21.84 -0.45 -8.77
N LEU A 128 22.22 -0.50 -7.49
CA LEU A 128 22.84 0.64 -6.80
C LEU A 128 24.17 1.04 -7.45
N LYS A 129 24.97 0.05 -7.84
CA LYS A 129 26.21 0.31 -8.56
C LYS A 129 25.95 1.01 -9.90
N ALA A 130 25.06 0.49 -10.73
CA ALA A 130 24.69 1.08 -12.01
C ALA A 130 24.11 2.51 -11.86
N PHE A 131 23.37 2.77 -10.78
CA PHE A 131 22.90 4.11 -10.44
C PHE A 131 24.06 5.06 -10.14
N ASN A 132 25.03 4.65 -9.30
CA ASN A 132 26.18 5.45 -8.93
C ASN A 132 27.11 5.72 -10.13
N ASP A 133 27.23 4.74 -11.04
CA ASP A 133 28.00 4.86 -12.27
C ASP A 133 27.28 5.72 -13.35
N GLY A 134 26.04 6.15 -13.09
CA GLY A 134 25.26 7.01 -13.98
C GLY A 134 24.61 6.27 -15.18
N GLU A 135 24.66 4.95 -15.22
CA GLU A 135 24.18 4.13 -16.33
C GLU A 135 22.62 4.13 -16.46
N LEU A 136 21.93 4.50 -15.36
CA LEU A 136 20.48 4.49 -15.27
C LEU A 136 19.82 5.86 -15.60
N ASN A 137 20.58 6.86 -16.05
CA ASN A 137 20.05 8.20 -16.38
C ASN A 137 19.32 8.21 -17.74
N LYS A 138 18.20 7.49 -17.83
CA LYS A 138 17.32 7.35 -19.01
C LYS A 138 16.00 6.72 -18.61
N ASP A 139 15.00 6.79 -19.49
CA ASP A 139 13.76 6.02 -19.30
C ASP A 139 14.06 4.52 -19.32
N LEU A 140 13.66 3.79 -18.27
CA LEU A 140 13.89 2.35 -18.21
C LEU A 140 12.98 1.62 -17.21
N ILE A 141 12.84 0.34 -17.45
CA ILE A 141 12.23 -0.62 -16.53
C ILE A 141 13.35 -1.48 -15.94
N ILE A 142 13.55 -1.36 -14.64
CA ILE A 142 14.54 -2.13 -13.91
C ILE A 142 13.94 -3.47 -13.51
N VAL A 143 14.52 -4.56 -13.98
CA VAL A 143 14.09 -5.92 -13.62
C VAL A 143 15.10 -6.49 -12.64
N VAL A 144 14.68 -6.73 -11.38
CA VAL A 144 15.51 -7.41 -10.37
C VAL A 144 14.96 -8.81 -10.18
N ARG A 145 15.69 -9.80 -10.67
CA ARG A 145 15.25 -11.21 -10.67
C ARG A 145 15.93 -12.03 -9.57
N GLY A 146 15.38 -13.22 -9.29
CA GLY A 146 15.97 -14.14 -8.34
C GLY A 146 15.88 -13.64 -6.88
N GLN A 147 14.86 -12.86 -6.56
CA GLN A 147 14.63 -12.30 -5.22
C GLN A 147 13.46 -12.98 -4.48
N GLY A 148 12.87 -14.01 -5.09
CA GLY A 148 11.78 -14.77 -4.51
C GLY A 148 12.20 -15.62 -3.29
N PRO A 149 11.23 -16.26 -2.60
CA PRO A 149 11.48 -16.98 -1.36
C PRO A 149 12.51 -18.10 -1.49
N SER A 150 12.41 -18.90 -2.53
CA SER A 150 13.33 -20.03 -2.77
C SER A 150 14.69 -19.62 -3.33
N ALA A 151 14.76 -18.47 -4.01
CA ALA A 151 15.98 -18.02 -4.66
C ALA A 151 16.91 -17.26 -3.68
N ASN A 152 16.37 -16.28 -2.94
CA ASN A 152 17.15 -15.39 -2.07
C ASN A 152 16.43 -15.04 -0.76
N GLY A 153 15.44 -15.82 -0.32
CA GLY A 153 14.70 -15.55 0.92
C GLY A 153 13.87 -14.27 0.91
N MET A 154 13.56 -13.73 -0.26
CA MET A 154 12.70 -12.58 -0.47
C MET A 154 13.13 -11.32 0.31
N PRO A 155 14.36 -10.82 0.11
CA PRO A 155 14.86 -9.65 0.82
C PRO A 155 14.03 -8.41 0.48
N GLU A 156 14.03 -7.44 1.38
CA GLU A 156 13.37 -6.15 1.18
C GLU A 156 14.19 -5.29 0.22
N LEU A 157 13.58 -4.86 -0.91
CA LEU A 157 14.23 -4.04 -1.92
C LEU A 157 14.06 -2.52 -1.69
N HIS A 158 13.68 -2.10 -0.51
CA HIS A 158 13.42 -0.70 -0.16
C HIS A 158 14.61 0.23 -0.43
N LYS A 159 15.85 -0.25 -0.33
CA LYS A 159 17.06 0.53 -0.63
C LYS A 159 17.03 1.15 -2.03
N LEU A 160 16.32 0.53 -2.98
CA LEU A 160 16.20 1.03 -4.36
C LEU A 160 15.27 2.25 -4.48
N THR A 161 14.43 2.52 -3.49
CA THR A 161 13.43 3.59 -3.57
C THR A 161 14.06 4.96 -3.77
N SER A 162 15.06 5.31 -2.94
CA SER A 162 15.70 6.63 -2.99
C SER A 162 16.39 6.90 -4.32
N PRO A 163 17.28 6.02 -4.86
CA PRO A 163 17.90 6.24 -6.15
C PRO A 163 16.90 6.31 -7.30
N LEU A 164 15.86 5.46 -7.29
CA LEU A 164 14.84 5.48 -8.34
C LEU A 164 13.97 6.75 -8.29
N ASN A 165 13.67 7.27 -7.09
CA ASN A 165 13.02 8.56 -6.94
C ASN A 165 13.87 9.72 -7.47
N VAL A 166 15.17 9.67 -7.29
CA VAL A 166 16.10 10.67 -7.87
C VAL A 166 16.02 10.64 -9.39
N LEU A 167 16.00 9.47 -10.02
CA LEU A 167 15.85 9.36 -11.48
C LEU A 167 14.49 9.92 -11.95
N GLN A 168 13.41 9.62 -11.24
CA GLN A 168 12.08 10.18 -11.56
C GLN A 168 12.05 11.71 -11.38
N SER A 169 12.71 12.26 -10.36
CA SER A 169 12.80 13.72 -10.16
C SER A 169 13.60 14.43 -11.24
N LYS A 170 14.51 13.72 -11.93
CA LYS A 170 15.21 14.20 -13.13
C LYS A 170 14.33 14.14 -14.39
N GLY A 171 13.10 13.61 -14.30
CA GLY A 171 12.15 13.54 -15.40
C GLY A 171 12.11 12.20 -16.13
N PHE A 172 12.87 11.20 -15.70
CA PHE A 172 12.86 9.88 -16.35
C PHE A 172 11.64 9.04 -15.96
N ASP A 173 11.14 8.28 -16.93
CA ASP A 173 10.10 7.28 -16.71
C ASP A 173 10.71 5.98 -16.19
N ILE A 174 10.61 5.76 -14.90
CA ILE A 174 11.22 4.64 -14.19
C ILE A 174 10.15 3.74 -13.59
N ALA A 175 10.29 2.43 -13.76
CA ALA A 175 9.54 1.40 -13.02
C ALA A 175 10.48 0.26 -12.60
N ILE A 176 10.07 -0.49 -11.59
CA ILE A 176 10.76 -1.71 -11.15
C ILE A 176 9.84 -2.93 -11.27
N ILE A 177 10.42 -4.05 -11.65
CA ILE A 177 9.76 -5.35 -11.76
C ILE A 177 10.60 -6.38 -11.01
N THR A 178 9.99 -7.20 -10.15
CA THR A 178 10.71 -8.23 -9.39
C THR A 178 9.81 -9.39 -8.98
N ASP A 179 10.39 -10.59 -8.86
CA ASP A 179 9.80 -11.74 -8.18
C ASP A 179 9.87 -11.61 -6.65
N GLY A 180 10.64 -10.65 -6.14
CA GLY A 180 10.77 -10.30 -4.74
C GLY A 180 9.69 -9.37 -4.23
N ARG A 181 9.96 -8.69 -3.12
CA ARG A 181 9.08 -7.74 -2.45
C ARG A 181 9.70 -6.35 -2.32
N MET A 182 8.86 -5.35 -2.23
CA MET A 182 9.26 -3.97 -1.96
C MET A 182 8.20 -3.30 -1.08
N SER A 183 8.62 -2.56 -0.05
CA SER A 183 7.72 -1.87 0.85
C SER A 183 6.74 -0.95 0.12
N GLY A 184 5.49 -1.01 0.52
CA GLY A 184 4.46 -0.12 -0.02
C GLY A 184 4.62 1.36 0.34
N ALA A 185 5.39 1.69 1.37
CA ALA A 185 5.72 3.08 1.72
C ALA A 185 6.65 3.75 0.70
N SER A 186 7.27 2.96 -0.16
CA SER A 186 8.11 3.42 -1.28
C SER A 186 7.33 4.01 -2.45
N GLY A 187 6.05 4.11 -2.33
CA GLY A 187 4.97 4.29 -3.29
C GLY A 187 5.07 5.32 -4.40
N SER A 188 6.14 6.10 -4.51
CA SER A 188 6.31 7.01 -5.63
C SER A 188 6.89 6.33 -6.88
N VAL A 189 7.59 5.20 -6.72
CA VAL A 189 8.12 4.42 -7.84
C VAL A 189 7.15 3.29 -8.19
N PRO A 190 6.64 3.21 -9.43
CA PRO A 190 5.84 2.07 -9.87
C PRO A 190 6.63 0.78 -9.73
N ALA A 191 6.20 -0.09 -8.83
CA ALA A 191 6.86 -1.36 -8.56
C ALA A 191 5.87 -2.53 -8.75
N VAL A 192 6.18 -3.42 -9.68
CA VAL A 192 5.49 -4.70 -9.84
C VAL A 192 6.29 -5.75 -9.10
N ILE A 193 5.66 -6.32 -8.08
CA ILE A 193 6.29 -7.25 -7.13
C ILE A 193 5.62 -8.63 -7.18
N HIS A 194 6.25 -9.62 -6.54
CA HIS A 194 5.75 -10.99 -6.45
C HIS A 194 5.44 -11.60 -7.83
N ILE A 195 6.27 -11.31 -8.83
CA ILE A 195 6.03 -11.88 -10.16
C ILE A 195 6.25 -13.39 -10.12
N THR A 196 5.25 -14.10 -10.58
CA THR A 196 5.26 -15.56 -10.76
C THR A 196 4.76 -15.90 -12.17
N PRO A 197 5.36 -16.90 -12.82
CA PRO A 197 4.89 -17.41 -14.11
C PRO A 197 3.45 -17.88 -14.08
#